data_2a81d1ce5b887f224cf6340234b10963
#
_entry.id   2a81d1ce5b887f224cf6340234b10963
#
_cell.length_a   1.000
_cell.length_b   1.000
_cell.length_c   1.000
_cell.angle_alpha   90.00
_cell.angle_beta   90.00
_cell.angle_gamma   90.00
#
_symmetry.space_group_name_H-M   'P 1'
#
loop_
_entity.id
_entity.type
_entity.pdbx_description
1 polymer ?
#
loop_
_entity_poly.entity_id
_entity_poly.type
_entity_poly.pdbx_seq_one_letter_code
_entity_poly.pdbx_strand_id
1 'polypeptide(L)'
;MPAPLLYPSPSEAALKLHFLGETIKDVPAPAAIIDLAVVNRNCRLMLETAFQLGVAIRAHVKTHKTTQLARLQVGRNSRSVKLVASTEVLYGIPITPSALPRLSAVARALGEGSVGLFVDHPAHIKLLYASASEWPGQISVWMNIDVGYHREGVSAHSAQLADVAYALAASKRTRLVGLYTHMGHSYNVSSPAEALEHLSLELQGLEEGAIEFLKIAGAHETKDANAQKVVLSIGATPTATAAQNLFEDTEGGRKYRAMIEKINKSFAVELHAGVYPVMDMQQLATRARPAQLTVHLTRSLLSFADLGLRMLVEVASLYPDRGEKPEALIAAGSIVLGREPCKSYPGWGVVSPWPQSSGPHYDPEGTRTGWIVGRISQEHGVLTWEGPTEHVRQLEIGEKLLVWPNHACIAGVNVGWYLVVDSDTGDPETVVDVWVRWRGW
;
A
#
# COMPACT_ATOMS: atom_id res chain seq x y z
N MET A 1 3.82 16.68 28.68
CA MET A 1 3.92 15.21 28.82
C MET A 1 3.40 14.60 27.51
N PRO A 2 4.04 13.58 26.96
CA PRO A 2 3.44 12.87 25.83
C PRO A 2 2.07 12.34 26.26
N ALA A 3 1.09 12.42 25.35
CA ALA A 3 -0.23 11.85 25.62
C ALA A 3 -0.08 10.36 25.97
N PRO A 4 -0.79 9.85 26.98
CA PRO A 4 -0.75 8.44 27.32
C PRO A 4 -1.15 7.62 26.08
N LEU A 5 -0.51 6.46 25.88
CA LEU A 5 -0.91 5.52 24.81
C LEU A 5 -2.34 5.09 25.10
N LEU A 6 -3.28 5.60 24.31
CA LEU A 6 -4.71 5.26 24.44
C LEU A 6 -4.99 3.82 23.97
N TYR A 7 -4.07 3.25 23.18
CA TYR A 7 -4.17 1.89 22.64
C TYR A 7 -2.90 1.12 23.03
N PRO A 8 -2.93 0.27 24.06
CA PRO A 8 -1.78 -0.54 24.42
C PRO A 8 -1.41 -1.49 23.28
N SER A 9 -0.12 -1.59 22.99
CA SER A 9 0.40 -2.59 22.07
C SER A 9 0.63 -3.91 22.80
N PRO A 10 0.37 -5.08 22.18
CA PRO A 10 0.75 -6.35 22.75
C PRO A 10 2.27 -6.44 22.90
N SER A 11 2.74 -7.24 23.87
CA SER A 11 4.15 -7.52 24.03
C SER A 11 4.66 -8.42 22.92
N GLU A 12 5.55 -7.92 22.07
CA GLU A 12 6.18 -8.72 21.00
C GLU A 12 6.91 -9.94 21.57
N ALA A 13 7.62 -9.77 22.69
CA ALA A 13 8.33 -10.87 23.33
C ALA A 13 7.39 -11.98 23.84
N ALA A 14 6.26 -11.61 24.43
CA ALA A 14 5.27 -12.59 24.90
C ALA A 14 4.61 -13.33 23.73
N LEU A 15 4.29 -12.61 22.65
CA LEU A 15 3.72 -13.22 21.46
C LEU A 15 4.71 -14.17 20.76
N LYS A 16 5.97 -13.79 20.66
CA LYS A 16 7.03 -14.66 20.12
C LYS A 16 7.21 -15.91 20.97
N LEU A 17 7.22 -15.77 22.31
CA LEU A 17 7.30 -16.93 23.20
C LEU A 17 6.13 -17.91 23.00
N HIS A 18 4.96 -17.38 22.66
CA HIS A 18 3.74 -18.18 22.51
C HIS A 18 3.63 -18.83 21.13
N PHE A 19 4.05 -18.16 20.05
CA PHE A 19 3.77 -18.58 18.70
C PHE A 19 4.95 -19.10 17.89
N LEU A 20 6.20 -18.74 18.25
CA LEU A 20 7.36 -19.21 17.47
C LEU A 20 7.50 -20.74 17.51
N GLY A 21 7.61 -21.34 16.34
CA GLY A 21 7.71 -22.78 16.16
C GLY A 21 6.37 -23.51 16.14
N GLU A 22 5.26 -22.80 16.45
CA GLU A 22 3.93 -23.40 16.31
C GLU A 22 3.53 -23.49 14.84
N THR A 23 2.75 -24.50 14.49
CA THR A 23 2.13 -24.57 13.17
C THR A 23 0.87 -23.71 13.11
N ILE A 24 0.65 -22.99 11.99
CA ILE A 24 -0.56 -22.20 11.80
C ILE A 24 -1.84 -23.06 11.85
N LYS A 25 -1.73 -24.40 11.76
CA LYS A 25 -2.86 -25.33 11.99
C LYS A 25 -3.32 -25.33 13.44
N ASP A 26 -2.41 -25.11 14.38
CA ASP A 26 -2.71 -25.13 15.82
C ASP A 26 -2.99 -23.74 16.41
N VAL A 27 -2.68 -22.69 15.64
CA VAL A 27 -2.96 -21.30 16.06
C VAL A 27 -4.46 -21.03 16.13
N PRO A 28 -4.97 -20.32 17.16
CA PRO A 28 -6.37 -19.91 17.21
C PRO A 28 -6.76 -19.03 16.02
N ALA A 29 -7.93 -19.33 15.42
CA ALA A 29 -8.53 -18.50 14.38
C ALA A 29 -9.54 -17.49 15.03
N PRO A 30 -9.74 -16.29 14.43
CA PRO A 30 -9.08 -15.79 13.23
C PRO A 30 -7.69 -15.22 13.50
N ALA A 31 -6.78 -15.38 12.55
CA ALA A 31 -5.44 -14.79 12.60
C ALA A 31 -5.01 -14.26 11.22
N ALA A 32 -4.09 -13.31 11.20
CA ALA A 32 -3.52 -12.80 9.96
C ALA A 32 -2.12 -13.39 9.74
N ILE A 33 -1.91 -14.00 8.60
CA ILE A 33 -0.69 -14.71 8.23
C ILE A 33 0.01 -13.95 7.12
N ILE A 34 1.29 -13.61 7.33
CA ILE A 34 2.17 -13.04 6.30
C ILE A 34 3.19 -14.09 5.88
N ASP A 35 3.37 -14.26 4.57
CA ASP A 35 4.44 -15.07 3.99
C ASP A 35 5.68 -14.19 3.72
N LEU A 36 6.76 -14.43 4.46
CA LEU A 36 7.99 -13.64 4.42
C LEU A 36 8.66 -13.71 3.04
N ALA A 37 8.71 -14.87 2.41
CA ALA A 37 9.29 -15.04 1.08
C ALA A 37 8.57 -14.16 0.04
N VAL A 38 7.24 -14.16 0.10
CA VAL A 38 6.40 -13.35 -0.82
C VAL A 38 6.62 -11.85 -0.60
N VAL A 39 6.54 -11.36 0.64
CA VAL A 39 6.69 -9.92 0.91
C VAL A 39 8.12 -9.44 0.64
N ASN A 40 9.15 -10.27 0.87
CA ASN A 40 10.53 -9.96 0.50
C ASN A 40 10.69 -9.80 -1.00
N ARG A 41 10.13 -10.74 -1.78
CA ARG A 41 10.15 -10.69 -3.25
C ARG A 41 9.45 -9.43 -3.77
N ASN A 42 8.27 -9.12 -3.26
CA ASN A 42 7.50 -7.95 -3.67
C ASN A 42 8.22 -6.63 -3.34
N CYS A 43 8.80 -6.52 -2.14
CA CYS A 43 9.57 -5.35 -1.74
C CYS A 43 10.82 -5.19 -2.61
N ARG A 44 11.58 -6.26 -2.82
CA ARG A 44 12.78 -6.23 -3.68
C ARG A 44 12.46 -5.79 -5.09
N LEU A 45 11.39 -6.34 -5.69
CA LEU A 45 10.99 -6.00 -7.06
C LEU A 45 10.67 -4.50 -7.20
N MET A 46 9.98 -3.90 -6.22
CA MET A 46 9.68 -2.47 -6.24
C MET A 46 10.93 -1.62 -6.08
N LEU A 47 11.85 -2.02 -5.20
CA LEU A 47 13.12 -1.33 -5.01
C LEU A 47 14.01 -1.38 -6.28
N GLU A 48 14.10 -2.54 -6.92
CA GLU A 48 14.81 -2.72 -8.18
C GLU A 48 14.20 -1.86 -9.29
N THR A 49 12.86 -1.79 -9.33
CA THR A 49 12.12 -0.95 -10.28
C THR A 49 12.48 0.53 -10.10
N ALA A 50 12.38 1.05 -8.88
CA ALA A 50 12.72 2.44 -8.58
C ALA A 50 14.19 2.75 -8.93
N PHE A 51 15.10 1.86 -8.58
CA PHE A 51 16.53 2.00 -8.91
C PHE A 51 16.78 2.09 -10.42
N GLN A 52 16.19 1.18 -11.19
CA GLN A 52 16.37 1.14 -12.64
C GLN A 52 15.75 2.36 -13.35
N LEU A 53 14.69 2.93 -12.79
CA LEU A 53 14.06 4.15 -13.29
C LEU A 53 14.77 5.44 -12.85
N GLY A 54 15.73 5.34 -11.93
CA GLY A 54 16.40 6.52 -11.36
C GLY A 54 15.45 7.39 -10.53
N VAL A 55 14.46 6.79 -9.85
CA VAL A 55 13.49 7.48 -9.00
C VAL A 55 13.60 7.01 -7.55
N ALA A 56 13.15 7.86 -6.62
CA ALA A 56 13.05 7.46 -5.21
C ALA A 56 11.80 6.62 -4.95
N ILE A 57 11.74 5.97 -3.77
CA ILE A 57 10.55 5.30 -3.27
C ILE A 57 10.17 5.82 -1.89
N ARG A 58 8.89 6.12 -1.70
CA ARG A 58 8.28 6.41 -0.40
C ARG A 58 7.33 5.29 -0.01
N ALA A 59 7.68 4.57 1.04
CA ALA A 59 6.89 3.48 1.56
C ALA A 59 5.64 4.00 2.29
N HIS A 60 4.44 3.65 1.81
CA HIS A 60 3.24 3.79 2.62
C HIS A 60 3.14 2.61 3.59
N VAL A 61 3.07 2.92 4.88
CA VAL A 61 3.03 1.89 5.94
C VAL A 61 1.62 1.63 6.47
N LYS A 62 0.61 2.34 5.98
CA LYS A 62 -0.78 2.25 6.47
C LYS A 62 -1.38 0.85 6.39
N THR A 63 -0.98 0.06 5.39
CA THR A 63 -1.50 -1.30 5.17
C THR A 63 -1.12 -2.23 6.31
N HIS A 64 0.15 -2.29 6.64
CA HIS A 64 0.68 -3.28 7.59
C HIS A 64 1.02 -2.68 8.97
N LYS A 65 1.43 -1.41 9.05
CA LYS A 65 1.83 -0.72 10.29
C LYS A 65 2.82 -1.52 11.14
N THR A 66 3.86 -2.11 10.54
CA THR A 66 4.91 -2.87 11.25
C THR A 66 6.30 -2.36 10.92
N THR A 67 7.20 -2.41 11.89
CA THR A 67 8.59 -1.99 11.73
C THR A 67 9.33 -2.91 10.75
N GLN A 68 9.09 -4.20 10.84
CA GLN A 68 9.77 -5.20 10.05
C GLN A 68 9.49 -5.00 8.56
N LEU A 69 8.20 -4.90 8.17
CA LEU A 69 7.85 -4.73 6.77
C LEU A 69 8.22 -3.34 6.23
N ALA A 70 8.14 -2.29 7.07
CA ALA A 70 8.64 -0.97 6.69
C ALA A 70 10.15 -1.00 6.35
N ARG A 71 10.96 -1.77 7.10
CA ARG A 71 12.39 -1.95 6.81
C ARG A 71 12.63 -2.68 5.49
N LEU A 72 11.80 -3.67 5.15
CA LEU A 72 11.87 -4.35 3.86
C LEU A 72 11.53 -3.40 2.71
N GLN A 73 10.49 -2.57 2.87
CA GLN A 73 10.08 -1.60 1.86
C GLN A 73 11.18 -0.57 1.54
N VAL A 74 11.97 -0.15 2.53
CA VAL A 74 13.04 0.82 2.35
C VAL A 74 14.41 0.18 2.06
N GLY A 75 14.49 -1.15 1.95
CA GLY A 75 15.70 -1.85 1.53
C GLY A 75 16.87 -1.73 2.50
N ARG A 76 16.63 -1.60 3.80
CA ARG A 76 17.68 -1.32 4.81
C ARG A 76 18.80 -2.37 4.87
N ASN A 77 18.59 -3.54 4.27
CA ASN A 77 19.57 -4.64 4.19
C ASN A 77 20.20 -4.78 2.79
N SER A 78 19.86 -3.94 1.83
CA SER A 78 20.39 -4.01 0.47
C SER A 78 21.64 -3.15 0.35
N ARG A 79 22.81 -3.77 0.25
CA ARG A 79 24.10 -3.08 -0.04
C ARG A 79 24.17 -2.50 -1.46
N SER A 80 23.25 -2.88 -2.34
CA SER A 80 23.29 -2.58 -3.76
C SER A 80 22.43 -1.38 -4.20
N VAL A 81 21.57 -0.85 -3.34
CA VAL A 81 20.69 0.25 -3.70
C VAL A 81 21.07 1.48 -2.88
N LYS A 82 21.76 2.43 -3.51
CA LYS A 82 21.85 3.82 -3.02
C LYS A 82 20.47 4.46 -3.21
N LEU A 83 19.47 3.92 -2.51
CA LEU A 83 18.18 4.56 -2.42
C LEU A 83 18.33 5.82 -1.59
N VAL A 84 17.99 6.93 -2.18
CA VAL A 84 17.54 8.09 -1.43
C VAL A 84 16.18 7.72 -0.86
N ALA A 85 16.17 6.81 0.12
CA ALA A 85 15.03 6.67 1.00
C ALA A 85 14.86 8.02 1.66
N SER A 86 13.75 8.69 1.41
CA SER A 86 13.41 9.91 2.10
C SER A 86 13.56 9.66 3.61
N THR A 87 14.43 10.39 4.27
CA THR A 87 14.58 10.35 5.73
C THR A 87 13.41 11.04 6.44
N GLU A 88 12.51 11.60 5.66
CA GLU A 88 11.34 12.34 6.10
C GLU A 88 10.13 11.41 6.30
N VAL A 89 9.45 11.58 7.42
CA VAL A 89 8.13 10.99 7.68
C VAL A 89 7.07 11.93 7.14
N LEU A 90 6.37 11.55 6.08
CA LEU A 90 5.28 12.33 5.51
C LEU A 90 3.95 11.95 6.18
N TYR A 91 3.30 12.90 6.83
CA TYR A 91 2.00 12.70 7.48
C TYR A 91 0.88 12.63 6.44
N GLY A 92 0.14 11.54 6.45
CA GLY A 92 -0.60 10.99 5.32
C GLY A 92 -1.97 11.60 4.97
N ILE A 93 -2.44 12.69 5.63
CA ILE A 93 -3.62 13.48 5.22
C ILE A 93 -3.30 14.97 5.38
N PRO A 94 -4.05 15.88 4.77
CA PRO A 94 -3.92 17.31 5.07
C PRO A 94 -4.01 17.57 6.57
N ILE A 95 -3.18 18.48 7.08
CA ILE A 95 -3.02 18.69 8.51
C ILE A 95 -4.30 19.15 9.18
N THR A 96 -4.48 18.70 10.43
CA THR A 96 -5.52 19.20 11.33
C THR A 96 -4.86 19.83 12.57
N PRO A 97 -5.52 20.82 13.21
CA PRO A 97 -4.96 21.46 14.42
C PRO A 97 -4.59 20.48 15.53
N SER A 98 -5.39 19.43 15.72
CA SER A 98 -5.17 18.41 16.75
C SER A 98 -3.93 17.52 16.51
N ALA A 99 -3.46 17.42 15.27
CA ALA A 99 -2.28 16.65 14.93
C ALA A 99 -0.97 17.39 15.21
N LEU A 100 -0.96 18.74 15.15
CA LEU A 100 0.25 19.56 15.22
C LEU A 100 1.10 19.34 16.47
N PRO A 101 0.55 19.28 17.70
CA PRO A 101 1.39 19.07 18.91
C PRO A 101 2.15 17.73 18.87
N ARG A 102 1.52 16.68 18.34
CA ARG A 102 2.15 15.37 18.22
C ARG A 102 3.23 15.38 17.14
N LEU A 103 2.94 15.97 15.98
CA LEU A 103 3.87 16.02 14.85
C LEU A 103 5.08 16.91 15.15
N SER A 104 4.89 18.05 15.82
CA SER A 104 5.99 18.89 16.28
C SER A 104 6.87 18.18 17.31
N ALA A 105 6.27 17.37 18.21
CA ALA A 105 7.05 16.56 19.15
C ALA A 105 7.92 15.51 18.44
N VAL A 106 7.40 14.85 17.39
CA VAL A 106 8.19 13.94 16.54
C VAL A 106 9.30 14.69 15.83
N ALA A 107 9.00 15.86 15.23
CA ALA A 107 10.01 16.68 14.57
C ALA A 107 11.13 17.12 15.50
N ARG A 108 10.81 17.50 16.75
CA ARG A 108 11.83 17.82 17.77
C ARG A 108 12.72 16.64 18.12
N ALA A 109 12.15 15.44 18.15
CA ALA A 109 12.91 14.22 18.48
C ALA A 109 13.83 13.77 17.34
N LEU A 110 13.42 13.98 16.08
CA LEU A 110 14.13 13.51 14.89
C LEU A 110 14.98 14.60 14.20
N GLY A 111 14.73 15.88 14.49
CA GLY A 111 15.43 17.03 13.92
C GLY A 111 14.63 17.75 12.84
N GLU A 112 15.14 18.91 12.41
CA GLU A 112 14.56 19.72 11.31
C GLU A 112 14.49 18.92 10.02
N GLY A 113 13.38 19.10 9.27
CA GLY A 113 13.16 18.44 8.00
C GLY A 113 12.74 16.97 8.07
N SER A 114 12.63 16.41 9.30
CA SER A 114 12.27 14.98 9.48
C SER A 114 10.78 14.67 9.33
N VAL A 115 9.91 15.69 9.38
CA VAL A 115 8.45 15.54 9.26
C VAL A 115 7.92 16.46 8.19
N GLY A 116 7.33 15.89 7.15
CA GLY A 116 6.60 16.59 6.09
C GLY A 116 5.10 16.59 6.35
N LEU A 117 4.44 17.68 5.97
CA LEU A 117 3.02 17.91 6.21
C LEU A 117 2.29 18.24 4.93
N PHE A 118 1.17 17.58 4.69
CA PHE A 118 0.30 17.92 3.56
C PHE A 118 -0.50 19.17 3.79
N VAL A 119 -0.51 20.02 2.77
CA VAL A 119 -1.35 21.24 2.71
C VAL A 119 -2.02 21.31 1.35
N ASP A 120 -3.26 21.81 1.34
CA ASP A 120 -4.04 22.07 0.14
C ASP A 120 -4.98 23.27 0.32
N HIS A 121 -4.85 23.99 1.45
CA HIS A 121 -5.67 25.17 1.75
C HIS A 121 -4.81 26.26 2.43
N PRO A 122 -5.00 27.56 2.12
CA PRO A 122 -4.19 28.64 2.69
C PRO A 122 -4.32 28.75 4.22
N ALA A 123 -5.43 28.28 4.81
CA ALA A 123 -5.60 28.24 6.25
C ALA A 123 -4.59 27.25 6.92
N HIS A 124 -4.13 26.21 6.24
CA HIS A 124 -3.10 25.32 6.76
C HIS A 124 -1.80 26.07 7.02
N ILE A 125 -1.39 26.99 6.15
CA ILE A 125 -0.19 27.80 6.34
C ILE A 125 -0.31 28.70 7.56
N LYS A 126 -1.52 29.26 7.81
CA LYS A 126 -1.79 30.05 9.02
C LYS A 126 -1.69 29.21 10.29
N LEU A 127 -2.19 27.96 10.26
CA LEU A 127 -2.06 27.01 11.38
C LEU A 127 -0.59 26.67 11.66
N LEU A 128 0.19 26.41 10.61
CA LEU A 128 1.61 26.13 10.73
C LEU A 128 2.38 27.33 11.29
N TYR A 129 2.07 28.53 10.83
CA TYR A 129 2.69 29.75 11.36
C TYR A 129 2.38 29.96 12.84
N ALA A 130 1.14 29.73 13.27
CA ALA A 130 0.73 29.85 14.66
C ALA A 130 1.44 28.86 15.58
N SER A 131 1.77 27.67 15.08
CA SER A 131 2.49 26.62 15.83
C SER A 131 4.02 26.65 15.63
N ALA A 132 4.55 27.62 14.88
CA ALA A 132 5.93 27.60 14.39
C ALA A 132 7.00 27.55 15.49
N SER A 133 6.73 28.09 16.68
CA SER A 133 7.63 28.02 17.84
C SER A 133 7.81 26.61 18.42
N GLU A 134 6.90 25.70 18.11
CA GLU A 134 6.96 24.31 18.57
C GLU A 134 7.86 23.42 17.68
N TRP A 135 8.31 23.92 16.53
CA TRP A 135 9.09 23.17 15.55
C TRP A 135 10.58 23.49 15.66
N PRO A 136 11.48 22.51 15.40
CA PRO A 136 12.92 22.67 15.54
C PRO A 136 13.56 23.60 14.48
N GLY A 137 12.83 23.94 13.42
CA GLY A 137 13.29 24.79 12.32
C GLY A 137 12.18 25.11 11.35
N GLN A 138 12.48 25.21 10.06
CA GLN A 138 11.46 25.35 9.04
C GLN A 138 10.59 24.07 8.93
N ILE A 139 9.31 24.27 8.73
CA ILE A 139 8.33 23.18 8.59
C ILE A 139 8.30 22.73 7.14
N SER A 140 8.62 21.46 6.89
CA SER A 140 8.53 20.85 5.55
C SER A 140 7.09 20.68 5.12
N VAL A 141 6.75 21.23 3.96
CA VAL A 141 5.38 21.25 3.43
C VAL A 141 5.34 20.53 2.09
N TRP A 142 4.29 19.75 1.91
CA TRP A 142 3.95 19.04 0.68
C TRP A 142 2.60 19.51 0.18
N MET A 143 2.52 19.91 -1.09
CA MET A 143 1.27 20.35 -1.71
C MET A 143 0.56 19.15 -2.35
N ASN A 144 -0.72 18.94 -1.99
CA ASN A 144 -1.55 17.93 -2.65
C ASN A 144 -2.17 18.50 -3.94
N ILE A 145 -1.99 17.78 -5.05
CA ILE A 145 -2.58 18.07 -6.35
C ILE A 145 -3.60 16.99 -6.70
N ASP A 146 -4.80 17.40 -7.02
CA ASP A 146 -5.85 16.52 -7.51
C ASP A 146 -5.73 16.33 -9.03
N VAL A 147 -5.50 15.10 -9.45
CA VAL A 147 -5.41 14.70 -10.86
C VAL A 147 -6.68 13.97 -11.33
N GLY A 148 -7.82 14.25 -10.69
CA GLY A 148 -9.14 13.77 -11.11
C GLY A 148 -9.73 12.65 -10.24
N TYR A 149 -9.11 12.28 -9.13
CA TYR A 149 -9.69 11.33 -8.18
C TYR A 149 -10.61 12.00 -7.15
N HIS A 150 -10.46 13.31 -6.93
CA HIS A 150 -11.31 14.13 -6.06
C HIS A 150 -11.41 13.65 -4.60
N ARG A 151 -10.32 13.09 -4.06
CA ARG A 151 -10.24 12.68 -2.66
C ARG A 151 -9.66 13.78 -1.76
N GLU A 152 -8.56 14.38 -2.20
CA GLU A 152 -7.81 15.45 -1.53
C GLU A 152 -6.98 16.20 -2.56
N GLY A 153 -6.52 17.40 -2.21
CA GLY A 153 -5.72 18.23 -3.09
C GLY A 153 -6.55 19.22 -3.92
N VAL A 154 -5.83 20.02 -4.68
CA VAL A 154 -6.39 21.06 -5.54
C VAL A 154 -5.96 20.85 -6.97
N SER A 155 -6.79 21.29 -7.91
CA SER A 155 -6.44 21.30 -9.34
C SER A 155 -5.26 22.24 -9.61
N ALA A 156 -4.39 21.87 -10.57
CA ALA A 156 -3.20 22.61 -10.96
C ALA A 156 -3.45 24.10 -11.30
N HIS A 157 -4.61 24.42 -11.83
CA HIS A 157 -4.96 25.79 -12.24
C HIS A 157 -6.04 26.46 -11.38
N SER A 158 -6.28 25.93 -10.16
CA SER A 158 -7.27 26.48 -9.27
C SER A 158 -6.80 27.77 -8.57
N ALA A 159 -7.74 28.66 -8.26
CA ALA A 159 -7.46 29.82 -7.41
C ALA A 159 -6.90 29.40 -6.04
N GLN A 160 -7.35 28.27 -5.52
CA GLN A 160 -6.87 27.74 -4.23
C GLN A 160 -5.40 27.34 -4.28
N LEU A 161 -4.89 26.78 -5.40
CA LEU A 161 -3.46 26.54 -5.58
C LEU A 161 -2.67 27.85 -5.50
N ALA A 162 -3.15 28.90 -6.18
CA ALA A 162 -2.52 30.21 -6.15
C ALA A 162 -2.50 30.80 -4.73
N ASP A 163 -3.61 30.73 -4.00
CA ASP A 163 -3.70 31.21 -2.62
C ASP A 163 -2.71 30.49 -1.69
N VAL A 164 -2.55 29.17 -1.83
CA VAL A 164 -1.55 28.40 -1.06
C VAL A 164 -0.14 28.79 -1.46
N ALA A 165 0.15 28.96 -2.75
CA ALA A 165 1.47 29.36 -3.26
C ALA A 165 1.87 30.74 -2.71
N TYR A 166 0.98 31.74 -2.76
CA TYR A 166 1.24 33.06 -2.16
C TYR A 166 1.44 32.99 -0.64
N ALA A 167 0.63 32.19 0.06
CA ALA A 167 0.77 32.04 1.51
C ALA A 167 2.10 31.40 1.90
N LEU A 168 2.56 30.38 1.15
CA LEU A 168 3.85 29.74 1.35
C LEU A 168 5.02 30.69 1.02
N ALA A 169 4.96 31.41 -0.10
CA ALA A 169 5.98 32.37 -0.48
C ALA A 169 6.18 33.48 0.55
N ALA A 170 5.10 33.90 1.20
CA ALA A 170 5.13 34.91 2.26
C ALA A 170 5.64 34.37 3.60
N SER A 171 5.70 33.04 3.81
CA SER A 171 6.06 32.41 5.07
C SER A 171 7.55 32.09 5.14
N LYS A 172 8.26 32.66 6.13
CA LYS A 172 9.66 32.29 6.42
C LYS A 172 9.78 31.02 7.27
N ARG A 173 8.66 30.49 7.78
CA ARG A 173 8.61 29.34 8.69
C ARG A 173 8.29 28.03 8.02
N THR A 174 7.89 28.06 6.76
CA THR A 174 7.55 26.88 5.97
C THR A 174 8.43 26.79 4.73
N ARG A 175 8.70 25.58 4.28
CA ARG A 175 9.46 25.29 3.07
C ARG A 175 8.74 24.23 2.24
N LEU A 176 8.47 24.52 0.98
CA LEU A 176 7.99 23.50 0.05
C LEU A 176 9.08 22.46 -0.19
N VAL A 177 8.77 21.19 0.05
CA VAL A 177 9.66 20.05 -0.22
C VAL A 177 9.23 19.31 -1.46
N GLY A 178 7.94 19.16 -1.66
CA GLY A 178 7.41 18.44 -2.80
C GLY A 178 5.92 18.64 -3.04
N LEU A 179 5.47 18.06 -4.12
CA LEU A 179 4.06 17.91 -4.45
C LEU A 179 3.72 16.43 -4.48
N TYR A 180 2.47 16.13 -4.18
CA TYR A 180 1.96 14.77 -4.05
C TYR A 180 0.63 14.63 -4.76
N THR A 181 0.40 13.50 -5.40
CA THR A 181 -0.92 13.13 -5.92
C THR A 181 -1.21 11.66 -5.71
N HIS A 182 -2.48 11.27 -5.76
CA HIS A 182 -2.89 9.87 -5.65
C HIS A 182 -4.04 9.57 -6.61
N MET A 183 -3.79 8.74 -7.59
CA MET A 183 -4.77 8.31 -8.59
C MET A 183 -5.53 7.06 -8.13
N GLY A 184 -6.42 7.21 -7.13
CA GLY A 184 -7.16 6.09 -6.56
C GLY A 184 -8.07 5.35 -7.56
N HIS A 185 -8.58 6.04 -8.58
CA HIS A 185 -9.37 5.40 -9.64
C HIS A 185 -8.55 4.43 -10.52
N SER A 186 -7.22 4.39 -10.40
CA SER A 186 -6.39 3.37 -11.03
C SER A 186 -6.69 1.93 -10.55
N TYR A 187 -7.39 1.77 -9.44
CA TYR A 187 -7.91 0.46 -9.02
C TYR A 187 -8.96 -0.13 -9.99
N ASN A 188 -9.51 0.70 -10.88
CA ASN A 188 -10.45 0.27 -11.92
C ASN A 188 -9.79 -0.18 -13.23
N VAL A 189 -8.48 0.01 -13.39
CA VAL A 189 -7.77 -0.45 -14.60
C VAL A 189 -7.84 -1.97 -14.73
N SER A 190 -7.79 -2.47 -15.96
CA SER A 190 -7.93 -3.89 -16.28
C SER A 190 -6.82 -4.41 -17.20
N SER A 191 -5.80 -3.60 -17.42
CA SER A 191 -4.65 -3.97 -18.25
C SER A 191 -3.37 -3.24 -17.84
N PRO A 192 -2.19 -3.77 -18.19
CA PRO A 192 -0.91 -3.09 -17.98
C PRO A 192 -0.83 -1.74 -18.70
N ALA A 193 -1.42 -1.65 -19.90
CA ALA A 193 -1.41 -0.42 -20.70
C ALA A 193 -2.20 0.70 -20.02
N GLU A 194 -3.42 0.42 -19.55
CA GLU A 194 -4.21 1.39 -18.79
C GLU A 194 -3.52 1.82 -17.50
N ALA A 195 -2.91 0.88 -16.76
CA ALA A 195 -2.20 1.19 -15.52
C ALA A 195 -0.98 2.09 -15.78
N LEU A 196 -0.26 1.89 -16.89
CA LEU A 196 0.86 2.72 -17.31
C LEU A 196 0.41 4.10 -17.81
N GLU A 197 -0.73 4.17 -18.49
CA GLU A 197 -1.34 5.44 -18.88
C GLU A 197 -1.69 6.27 -17.64
N HIS A 198 -2.34 5.68 -16.65
CA HIS A 198 -2.65 6.35 -15.38
C HIS A 198 -1.38 6.84 -14.67
N LEU A 199 -0.31 6.04 -14.64
CA LEU A 199 0.98 6.47 -14.08
C LEU A 199 1.55 7.68 -14.83
N SER A 200 1.39 7.72 -16.14
CA SER A 200 1.83 8.85 -16.97
C SER A 200 1.01 10.10 -16.69
N LEU A 201 -0.31 9.96 -16.54
CA LEU A 201 -1.23 11.07 -16.20
C LEU A 201 -0.96 11.63 -14.79
N GLU A 202 -0.67 10.76 -13.81
CA GLU A 202 -0.23 11.21 -12.48
C GLU A 202 0.99 12.12 -12.56
N LEU A 203 2.01 11.68 -13.30
CA LEU A 203 3.26 12.42 -13.39
C LEU A 203 3.10 13.73 -14.16
N GLN A 204 2.33 13.73 -15.25
CA GLN A 204 2.04 14.94 -16.03
C GLN A 204 1.26 15.98 -15.21
N GLY A 205 0.18 15.57 -14.56
CA GLY A 205 -0.65 16.48 -13.77
C GLY A 205 0.11 17.04 -12.56
N LEU A 206 1.03 16.26 -12.00
CA LEU A 206 1.86 16.73 -10.89
C LEU A 206 2.99 17.68 -11.39
N GLU A 207 3.62 17.42 -12.54
CA GLU A 207 4.55 18.33 -13.19
C GLU A 207 3.88 19.68 -13.48
N GLU A 208 2.68 19.66 -14.07
CA GLU A 208 1.89 20.85 -14.37
C GLU A 208 1.58 21.66 -13.11
N GLY A 209 1.09 21.00 -12.06
CA GLY A 209 0.82 21.64 -10.76
C GLY A 209 2.08 22.25 -10.14
N ALA A 210 3.23 21.59 -10.26
CA ALA A 210 4.49 22.08 -9.73
C ALA A 210 4.98 23.31 -10.48
N ILE A 211 4.92 23.30 -11.80
CA ILE A 211 5.33 24.45 -12.64
C ILE A 211 4.46 25.67 -12.31
N GLU A 212 3.15 25.50 -12.26
CA GLU A 212 2.23 26.61 -11.96
C GLU A 212 2.42 27.12 -10.53
N PHE A 213 2.56 26.24 -9.55
CA PHE A 213 2.85 26.61 -8.17
C PHE A 213 4.12 27.44 -8.03
N LEU A 214 5.23 26.98 -8.63
CA LEU A 214 6.55 27.66 -8.54
C LEU A 214 6.52 29.01 -9.24
N LYS A 215 5.85 29.11 -10.38
CA LYS A 215 5.64 30.37 -11.11
C LYS A 215 4.92 31.40 -10.25
N ILE A 216 3.82 31.00 -9.58
CA ILE A 216 3.04 31.88 -8.71
C ILE A 216 3.83 32.28 -7.46
N ALA A 217 4.56 31.33 -6.87
CA ALA A 217 5.39 31.57 -5.69
C ALA A 217 6.61 32.47 -5.97
N GLY A 218 6.87 32.82 -7.24
CA GLY A 218 8.05 33.58 -7.65
C GLY A 218 9.36 32.83 -7.46
N ALA A 219 9.29 31.52 -7.27
CA ALA A 219 10.44 30.64 -7.18
C ALA A 219 10.83 30.24 -8.61
N HIS A 220 11.90 30.83 -9.14
CA HIS A 220 12.49 30.37 -10.40
C HIS A 220 13.13 29.00 -10.19
N GLU A 221 13.12 28.16 -11.23
CA GLU A 221 13.95 26.94 -11.27
C GLU A 221 15.35 27.31 -10.82
N THR A 222 15.79 26.74 -9.71
CA THR A 222 17.14 27.02 -9.21
C THR A 222 18.14 26.44 -10.21
N LYS A 223 18.87 27.31 -10.91
CA LYS A 223 19.98 26.90 -11.78
C LYS A 223 21.20 26.38 -11.01
N ASP A 224 21.10 26.38 -9.66
CA ASP A 224 22.12 25.81 -8.80
C ASP A 224 21.97 24.27 -8.78
N ALA A 225 22.96 23.59 -9.38
CA ALA A 225 23.00 22.12 -9.41
C ALA A 225 23.05 21.47 -8.02
N ASN A 226 23.35 22.24 -6.97
CA ASN A 226 23.40 21.80 -5.57
C ASN A 226 22.12 22.11 -4.79
N ALA A 227 21.16 22.84 -5.37
CA ALA A 227 19.90 23.12 -4.72
C ALA A 227 19.03 21.85 -4.68
N GLN A 228 18.39 21.62 -3.54
CA GLN A 228 17.47 20.50 -3.37
C GLN A 228 16.27 20.68 -4.32
N LYS A 229 16.10 19.77 -5.29
CA LYS A 229 14.97 19.77 -6.21
C LYS A 229 13.67 19.51 -5.46
N VAL A 230 12.60 20.16 -5.92
CA VAL A 230 11.23 19.85 -5.46
C VAL A 230 10.89 18.42 -5.88
N VAL A 231 10.33 17.66 -4.96
CA VAL A 231 9.97 16.24 -5.16
C VAL A 231 8.56 16.14 -5.77
N LEU A 232 8.43 15.34 -6.80
CA LEU A 232 7.13 14.95 -7.35
C LEU A 232 6.82 13.51 -6.93
N SER A 233 5.94 13.35 -5.95
CA SER A 233 5.58 12.05 -5.39
C SER A 233 4.27 11.55 -5.99
N ILE A 234 4.35 10.48 -6.79
CA ILE A 234 3.24 9.89 -7.52
C ILE A 234 3.03 8.45 -7.12
N GLY A 235 1.79 7.96 -7.21
CA GLY A 235 1.50 6.54 -7.09
C GLY A 235 0.19 6.21 -6.39
N ALA A 236 -0.34 5.12 -6.84
CA ALA A 236 -1.23 4.20 -6.14
C ALA A 236 -0.62 2.82 -6.34
N THR A 237 -1.07 1.78 -5.62
CA THR A 237 -0.45 0.46 -5.83
C THR A 237 -0.57 -0.03 -7.28
N PRO A 238 -1.70 0.16 -8.01
CA PRO A 238 -1.76 -0.24 -9.42
C PRO A 238 -0.76 0.51 -10.30
N THR A 239 -0.67 1.83 -10.19
CA THR A 239 0.24 2.64 -11.01
C THR A 239 1.70 2.38 -10.66
N ALA A 240 2.05 2.26 -9.37
CA ALA A 240 3.39 1.88 -8.95
C ALA A 240 3.77 0.45 -9.41
N THR A 241 2.81 -0.49 -9.44
CA THR A 241 3.00 -1.84 -9.98
C THR A 241 3.23 -1.79 -11.49
N ALA A 242 2.52 -0.90 -12.21
CA ALA A 242 2.71 -0.70 -13.65
C ALA A 242 4.12 -0.22 -13.99
N ALA A 243 4.78 0.51 -13.10
CA ALA A 243 6.18 0.91 -13.28
C ALA A 243 7.12 -0.29 -13.48
N GLN A 244 6.76 -1.48 -12.99
CA GLN A 244 7.52 -2.72 -13.20
C GLN A 244 7.49 -3.20 -14.66
N ASN A 245 6.54 -2.72 -15.48
CA ASN A 245 6.42 -3.05 -16.91
C ASN A 245 7.39 -2.22 -17.77
N LEU A 246 8.03 -1.18 -17.22
CA LEU A 246 8.86 -0.24 -17.98
C LEU A 246 10.17 -0.83 -18.48
N PHE A 247 10.50 -2.06 -18.07
CA PHE A 247 11.64 -2.81 -18.58
C PHE A 247 11.34 -3.60 -19.86
N GLU A 248 10.06 -3.67 -20.25
CA GLU A 248 9.68 -4.17 -21.55
C GLU A 248 9.87 -3.08 -22.61
N ASP A 249 10.32 -3.48 -23.81
CA ASP A 249 10.52 -2.54 -24.92
C ASP A 249 9.19 -2.21 -25.62
N THR A 250 8.24 -1.68 -24.85
CA THR A 250 6.94 -1.19 -25.34
C THR A 250 7.02 0.30 -25.66
N GLU A 251 6.17 0.77 -26.57
CA GLU A 251 6.07 2.20 -26.87
C GLU A 251 5.72 3.03 -25.64
N GLY A 252 4.75 2.57 -24.83
CA GLY A 252 4.37 3.21 -23.56
C GLY A 252 5.52 3.28 -22.58
N GLY A 253 6.28 2.18 -22.43
CA GLY A 253 7.45 2.13 -21.57
C GLY A 253 8.55 3.12 -21.99
N ARG A 254 8.84 3.21 -23.29
CA ARG A 254 9.80 4.19 -23.83
C ARG A 254 9.36 5.62 -23.57
N LYS A 255 8.09 5.95 -23.85
CA LYS A 255 7.53 7.29 -23.61
C LYS A 255 7.63 7.69 -22.14
N TYR A 256 7.28 6.80 -21.23
CA TYR A 256 7.32 7.08 -19.80
C TYR A 256 8.75 7.26 -19.27
N ARG A 257 9.70 6.41 -19.69
CA ARG A 257 11.11 6.59 -19.33
C ARG A 257 11.65 7.95 -19.81
N ALA A 258 11.37 8.33 -21.05
CA ALA A 258 11.74 9.64 -21.58
C ALA A 258 11.11 10.80 -20.80
N MET A 259 9.87 10.64 -20.31
CA MET A 259 9.20 11.62 -19.45
C MET A 259 9.93 11.75 -18.10
N ILE A 260 10.24 10.64 -17.43
CA ILE A 260 11.01 10.66 -16.16
C ILE A 260 12.36 11.35 -16.37
N GLU A 261 13.09 11.01 -17.43
CA GLU A 261 14.38 11.62 -17.72
C GLU A 261 14.28 13.14 -17.96
N LYS A 262 13.23 13.59 -18.64
CA LYS A 262 12.96 15.01 -18.85
C LYS A 262 12.68 15.72 -17.53
N ILE A 263 11.76 15.16 -16.73
CA ILE A 263 11.30 15.76 -15.47
C ILE A 263 12.43 15.76 -14.42
N ASN A 264 13.24 14.70 -14.36
CA ASN A 264 14.38 14.62 -13.46
C ASN A 264 15.46 15.69 -13.70
N LYS A 265 15.38 16.46 -14.79
CA LYS A 265 16.26 17.62 -14.97
C LYS A 265 15.92 18.76 -14.01
N SER A 266 14.62 19.01 -13.78
CA SER A 266 14.13 20.13 -12.96
C SER A 266 13.61 19.68 -11.58
N PHE A 267 13.06 18.47 -11.47
CA PHE A 267 12.44 17.93 -10.28
C PHE A 267 13.11 16.62 -9.85
N ALA A 268 12.74 16.10 -8.68
CA ALA A 268 13.06 14.74 -8.26
C ALA A 268 11.77 13.90 -8.26
N VAL A 269 11.77 12.80 -9.00
CA VAL A 269 10.57 11.92 -9.04
C VAL A 269 10.65 10.86 -7.94
N GLU A 270 9.54 10.63 -7.27
CA GLU A 270 9.39 9.63 -6.21
C GLU A 270 8.11 8.80 -6.47
N LEU A 271 8.23 7.49 -6.42
CA LEU A 271 7.08 6.57 -6.41
C LEU A 271 6.63 6.32 -4.97
N HIS A 272 5.31 6.31 -4.72
CA HIS A 272 4.76 5.87 -3.44
C HIS A 272 3.71 4.78 -3.62
N ALA A 273 3.71 3.79 -2.72
CA ALA A 273 2.73 2.72 -2.70
C ALA A 273 2.69 2.02 -1.34
N GLY A 274 1.58 1.36 -1.02
CA GLY A 274 1.38 0.75 0.30
C GLY A 274 1.00 -0.72 0.30
N VAL A 275 0.15 -1.17 -0.61
CA VAL A 275 -0.36 -2.55 -0.61
C VAL A 275 0.62 -3.52 -1.29
N TYR A 276 1.48 -3.04 -2.17
CA TYR A 276 2.35 -3.87 -3.00
C TYR A 276 3.19 -4.94 -2.24
N PRO A 277 3.61 -4.76 -0.98
CA PRO A 277 4.35 -5.82 -0.29
C PRO A 277 3.52 -7.07 -0.05
N VAL A 278 2.25 -6.91 0.26
CA VAL A 278 1.36 -8.02 0.64
C VAL A 278 0.39 -8.40 -0.48
N MET A 279 0.07 -7.49 -1.38
CA MET A 279 -0.93 -7.62 -2.44
C MET A 279 -2.28 -8.13 -1.89
N ASP A 280 -3.32 -8.13 -2.72
CA ASP A 280 -4.66 -8.61 -2.41
C ASP A 280 -5.46 -8.88 -3.70
N MET A 281 -6.70 -9.35 -3.57
CA MET A 281 -7.53 -9.67 -4.72
C MET A 281 -7.87 -8.44 -5.60
N GLN A 282 -7.98 -7.24 -5.00
CA GLN A 282 -8.18 -6.01 -5.77
C GLN A 282 -6.96 -5.70 -6.65
N GLN A 283 -5.75 -5.94 -6.15
CA GLN A 283 -4.53 -5.74 -6.93
C GLN A 283 -4.43 -6.74 -8.09
N LEU A 284 -4.77 -8.00 -7.87
CA LEU A 284 -4.85 -8.99 -8.96
C LEU A 284 -5.84 -8.53 -10.04
N ALA A 285 -7.02 -8.06 -9.64
CA ALA A 285 -8.06 -7.60 -10.55
C ALA A 285 -7.65 -6.41 -11.42
N THR A 286 -6.63 -5.64 -11.04
CA THR A 286 -6.12 -4.52 -11.85
C THR A 286 -5.33 -4.98 -13.07
N ARG A 287 -4.75 -6.17 -13.03
CA ARG A 287 -3.83 -6.69 -14.08
C ARG A 287 -2.72 -5.69 -14.42
N ALA A 288 -2.28 -4.89 -13.45
CA ALA A 288 -1.33 -3.81 -13.67
C ALA A 288 0.05 -4.28 -14.12
N ARG A 289 0.39 -5.55 -13.94
CA ARG A 289 1.56 -6.25 -14.48
C ARG A 289 1.13 -7.28 -15.52
N PRO A 290 1.87 -7.43 -16.66
CA PRO A 290 1.44 -8.33 -17.73
C PRO A 290 1.48 -9.79 -17.30
N ALA A 291 0.65 -10.55 -17.98
CA ALA A 291 0.51 -11.99 -17.83
C ALA A 291 1.55 -12.81 -18.61
N GLN A 292 2.36 -12.24 -19.47
CA GLN A 292 3.35 -12.98 -20.25
C GLN A 292 4.77 -12.43 -20.08
N LEU A 293 5.70 -13.35 -19.78
CA LEU A 293 7.12 -13.12 -19.79
C LEU A 293 7.65 -13.12 -21.23
N THR A 294 8.40 -12.11 -21.61
CA THR A 294 9.40 -12.29 -22.66
C THR A 294 10.57 -13.10 -22.07
N VAL A 295 11.18 -13.96 -22.88
CA VAL A 295 12.11 -15.04 -22.55
C VAL A 295 13.36 -14.62 -21.73
N HIS A 296 13.53 -13.32 -21.42
CA HIS A 296 14.72 -12.77 -20.80
C HIS A 296 14.52 -12.16 -19.40
N LEU A 297 13.29 -12.07 -18.87
CA LEU A 297 13.03 -11.54 -17.54
C LEU A 297 12.36 -12.61 -16.70
N THR A 298 13.05 -13.07 -15.67
CA THR A 298 12.56 -13.98 -14.62
C THR A 298 11.45 -13.38 -13.74
N ARG A 299 10.69 -12.39 -14.26
CA ARG A 299 9.61 -11.72 -13.54
C ARG A 299 8.31 -12.44 -13.82
N SER A 300 7.78 -13.09 -12.81
CA SER A 300 6.46 -13.72 -12.87
C SER A 300 5.35 -12.68 -12.99
N LEU A 301 4.25 -13.08 -13.60
CA LEU A 301 2.99 -12.38 -13.66
C LEU A 301 2.48 -11.97 -12.29
N LEU A 302 1.70 -10.90 -12.20
CA LEU A 302 0.88 -10.64 -11.03
C LEU A 302 -0.13 -11.79 -10.91
N SER A 303 0.02 -12.59 -9.87
CA SER A 303 -0.74 -13.83 -9.68
C SER A 303 -0.99 -14.08 -8.19
N PHE A 304 -1.75 -15.13 -7.89
CA PHE A 304 -1.96 -15.56 -6.50
C PHE A 304 -0.65 -15.82 -5.74
N ALA A 305 0.44 -16.13 -6.42
CA ALA A 305 1.76 -16.28 -5.82
C ALA A 305 2.37 -14.97 -5.27
N ASP A 306 1.81 -13.82 -5.67
CA ASP A 306 2.23 -12.50 -5.17
C ASP A 306 1.44 -12.06 -3.91
N LEU A 307 0.40 -12.82 -3.52
CA LEU A 307 -0.43 -12.52 -2.37
C LEU A 307 0.25 -13.00 -1.09
N GLY A 308 0.86 -12.08 -0.36
CA GLY A 308 1.62 -12.37 0.85
C GLY A 308 0.82 -12.29 2.15
N LEU A 309 -0.46 -11.86 2.10
CA LEU A 309 -1.36 -11.81 3.26
C LEU A 309 -2.51 -12.79 3.06
N ARG A 310 -2.75 -13.62 4.06
CA ARG A 310 -3.93 -14.50 4.14
C ARG A 310 -4.54 -14.40 5.53
N MET A 311 -5.85 -14.58 5.61
CA MET A 311 -6.57 -14.64 6.88
C MET A 311 -6.85 -16.10 7.21
N LEU A 312 -6.33 -16.56 8.34
CA LEU A 312 -6.66 -17.88 8.92
C LEU A 312 -8.07 -17.80 9.53
N VAL A 313 -8.93 -18.68 9.11
CA VAL A 313 -10.33 -18.76 9.56
C VAL A 313 -10.69 -20.21 9.88
N GLU A 314 -11.80 -20.43 10.58
CA GLU A 314 -12.25 -21.77 10.96
C GLU A 314 -13.71 -21.99 10.56
N VAL A 315 -14.02 -23.19 10.07
CA VAL A 315 -15.37 -23.61 9.69
C VAL A 315 -16.17 -23.89 10.94
N ALA A 316 -17.22 -23.09 11.15
CA ALA A 316 -18.08 -23.18 12.32
C ALA A 316 -19.33 -24.05 12.08
N SER A 317 -19.80 -24.15 10.84
CA SER A 317 -20.99 -24.95 10.50
C SER A 317 -21.06 -25.27 9.01
N LEU A 318 -21.80 -26.30 8.65
CA LEU A 318 -22.00 -26.79 7.28
C LEU A 318 -23.48 -26.84 6.93
N TYR A 319 -23.81 -26.49 5.70
CA TYR A 319 -25.18 -26.45 5.20
C TYR A 319 -25.25 -27.08 3.80
N PRO A 320 -25.23 -28.43 3.72
CA PRO A 320 -25.18 -29.15 2.45
C PRO A 320 -26.44 -28.95 1.59
N ASP A 321 -27.58 -28.77 2.24
CA ASP A 321 -28.90 -28.68 1.58
C ASP A 321 -29.47 -27.26 1.55
N ARG A 322 -28.64 -26.24 1.77
CA ARG A 322 -29.06 -24.84 1.72
C ARG A 322 -28.98 -24.28 0.29
N GLY A 323 -30.10 -24.40 -0.45
CA GLY A 323 -30.20 -23.94 -1.85
C GLY A 323 -29.64 -24.97 -2.84
N GLU A 324 -29.25 -24.50 -4.01
CA GLU A 324 -28.76 -25.35 -5.11
C GLU A 324 -27.31 -25.85 -4.89
N LYS A 325 -26.54 -25.15 -4.07
CA LYS A 325 -25.14 -25.44 -3.79
C LYS A 325 -24.90 -25.46 -2.26
N PRO A 326 -23.95 -26.26 -1.79
CA PRO A 326 -23.62 -26.28 -0.38
C PRO A 326 -23.02 -24.96 0.08
N GLU A 327 -23.28 -24.62 1.33
CA GLU A 327 -22.69 -23.47 2.02
C GLU A 327 -21.98 -23.92 3.30
N ALA A 328 -21.02 -23.11 3.74
CA ALA A 328 -20.39 -23.26 5.04
C ALA A 328 -20.32 -21.92 5.76
N LEU A 329 -20.31 -21.95 7.08
CA LEU A 329 -20.12 -20.77 7.91
C LEU A 329 -18.70 -20.77 8.46
N ILE A 330 -18.01 -19.65 8.34
CA ILE A 330 -16.74 -19.40 9.01
C ILE A 330 -16.91 -18.33 10.09
N ALA A 331 -16.18 -18.50 11.20
CA ALA A 331 -16.14 -17.54 12.31
C ALA A 331 -15.24 -16.32 11.97
N ALA A 332 -15.50 -15.71 10.82
CA ALA A 332 -14.73 -14.59 10.28
C ALA A 332 -15.60 -13.75 9.34
N GLY A 333 -16.06 -12.62 9.83
CA GLY A 333 -16.87 -11.68 9.06
C GLY A 333 -16.08 -10.46 8.61
N SER A 334 -16.79 -9.34 8.44
CA SER A 334 -16.20 -8.06 7.97
C SER A 334 -15.17 -7.49 8.92
N ILE A 335 -15.19 -7.82 10.20
CA ILE A 335 -14.15 -7.41 11.15
C ILE A 335 -12.79 -8.08 10.89
N VAL A 336 -12.79 -9.22 10.20
CA VAL A 336 -11.56 -9.97 9.83
C VAL A 336 -11.16 -9.70 8.38
N LEU A 337 -12.13 -9.79 7.45
CA LEU A 337 -11.89 -9.76 6.01
C LEU A 337 -12.04 -8.36 5.40
N GLY A 338 -12.65 -7.42 6.13
CA GLY A 338 -13.14 -6.17 5.55
C GLY A 338 -14.43 -6.37 4.78
N ARG A 339 -14.96 -5.28 4.21
CA ARG A 339 -16.16 -5.30 3.36
C ARG A 339 -15.93 -4.48 2.09
N GLU A 340 -14.77 -4.68 1.49
CA GLU A 340 -14.40 -4.04 0.24
C GLU A 340 -14.72 -4.98 -0.92
N PRO A 341 -15.45 -4.52 -1.96
CA PRO A 341 -15.75 -5.34 -3.12
C PRO A 341 -14.49 -5.55 -3.96
N CYS A 342 -14.48 -6.63 -4.74
CA CYS A 342 -13.52 -6.86 -5.81
C CYS A 342 -14.25 -6.89 -7.15
N LYS A 343 -13.76 -6.13 -8.14
CA LYS A 343 -14.45 -6.02 -9.44
C LYS A 343 -14.46 -7.30 -10.27
N SER A 344 -13.54 -8.24 -10.00
CA SER A 344 -13.39 -9.45 -10.80
C SER A 344 -14.36 -10.57 -10.41
N TYR A 345 -14.97 -10.50 -9.22
CA TYR A 345 -15.92 -11.51 -8.74
C TYR A 345 -16.83 -10.94 -7.63
N PRO A 346 -18.00 -11.57 -7.36
CA PRO A 346 -19.01 -11.03 -6.43
C PRO A 346 -18.78 -11.40 -4.96
N GLY A 347 -17.56 -11.82 -4.56
CA GLY A 347 -17.24 -12.27 -3.20
C GLY A 347 -16.48 -11.27 -2.36
N TRP A 348 -16.23 -11.64 -1.09
CA TRP A 348 -15.55 -10.85 -0.07
C TRP A 348 -14.18 -11.43 0.31
N GLY A 349 -13.76 -12.48 -0.35
CA GLY A 349 -12.51 -13.20 -0.20
C GLY A 349 -12.54 -14.53 -0.92
N VAL A 350 -11.39 -15.06 -1.27
CA VAL A 350 -11.23 -16.35 -1.94
C VAL A 350 -10.51 -17.32 -1.02
N VAL A 351 -11.06 -18.52 -0.83
CA VAL A 351 -10.39 -19.58 -0.07
C VAL A 351 -9.17 -20.06 -0.87
N SER A 352 -7.99 -19.89 -0.30
CA SER A 352 -6.73 -20.31 -0.92
C SER A 352 -6.52 -21.82 -0.77
N PRO A 353 -5.69 -22.45 -1.63
CA PRO A 353 -5.24 -23.81 -1.40
C PRO A 353 -4.52 -23.93 -0.05
N TRP A 354 -4.66 -25.09 0.60
CA TRP A 354 -3.92 -25.43 1.79
C TRP A 354 -3.44 -26.90 1.72
N PRO A 355 -2.15 -27.13 1.90
CA PRO A 355 -1.03 -26.18 1.79
C PRO A 355 -0.98 -25.54 0.41
N GLN A 356 -0.23 -24.48 0.22
CA GLN A 356 -0.22 -23.60 -0.96
C GLN A 356 -0.10 -24.28 -2.33
N SER A 357 0.37 -25.52 -2.38
CA SER A 357 0.71 -26.21 -3.62
C SER A 357 -0.35 -27.20 -4.11
N SER A 358 -1.44 -27.41 -3.38
CA SER A 358 -2.37 -28.48 -3.69
C SER A 358 -3.82 -28.05 -3.70
N GLY A 359 -4.46 -28.23 -4.82
CA GLY A 359 -5.90 -28.15 -4.99
C GLY A 359 -6.41 -26.94 -5.76
N PRO A 360 -7.57 -27.08 -6.39
CA PRO A 360 -8.22 -26.01 -7.11
C PRO A 360 -8.71 -24.93 -6.12
N HIS A 361 -8.54 -23.67 -6.52
CA HIS A 361 -9.14 -22.50 -5.87
C HIS A 361 -9.91 -21.70 -6.91
N TYR A 362 -10.82 -20.89 -6.42
CA TYR A 362 -11.56 -20.00 -7.31
C TYR A 362 -10.60 -18.97 -7.94
N ASP A 363 -10.55 -18.97 -9.25
CA ASP A 363 -9.82 -17.99 -10.03
C ASP A 363 -10.82 -17.23 -10.92
N PRO A 364 -11.05 -15.92 -10.67
CA PRO A 364 -12.00 -15.14 -11.46
C PRO A 364 -11.64 -15.03 -12.93
N GLU A 365 -10.36 -15.20 -13.27
CA GLU A 365 -9.85 -15.15 -14.64
C GLU A 365 -9.66 -16.56 -15.27
N GLY A 366 -9.75 -17.59 -14.44
CA GLY A 366 -9.49 -18.98 -14.82
C GLY A 366 -10.71 -19.89 -14.59
N THR A 367 -10.53 -20.88 -13.74
CA THR A 367 -11.50 -21.98 -13.58
C THR A 367 -12.83 -21.58 -12.96
N ARG A 368 -12.90 -20.46 -12.24
CA ARG A 368 -14.10 -20.01 -11.48
C ARG A 368 -14.74 -21.13 -10.66
N THR A 369 -13.94 -22.03 -10.12
CA THR A 369 -14.38 -23.17 -9.31
C THR A 369 -13.65 -23.20 -8.01
N GLY A 370 -14.40 -23.12 -6.90
CA GLY A 370 -13.84 -23.11 -5.54
C GLY A 370 -14.72 -22.38 -4.54
N TRP A 371 -14.30 -22.36 -3.29
CA TRP A 371 -14.98 -21.64 -2.22
C TRP A 371 -14.61 -20.16 -2.23
N ILE A 372 -15.63 -19.30 -2.18
CA ILE A 372 -15.49 -17.87 -1.93
C ILE A 372 -16.29 -17.47 -0.71
N VAL A 373 -15.97 -16.34 -0.09
CA VAL A 373 -16.86 -15.72 0.91
C VAL A 373 -17.94 -14.97 0.15
N GLY A 374 -19.06 -15.63 -0.11
CA GLY A 374 -20.14 -15.11 -0.94
C GLY A 374 -21.03 -14.10 -0.21
N ARG A 375 -21.17 -14.23 1.12
CA ARG A 375 -21.92 -13.29 1.96
C ARG A 375 -21.15 -13.02 3.24
N ILE A 376 -21.29 -11.79 3.78
CA ILE A 376 -20.54 -11.38 4.96
C ILE A 376 -21.40 -10.51 5.88
N SER A 377 -21.31 -10.77 7.17
CA SER A 377 -21.81 -9.94 8.26
C SER A 377 -20.66 -9.53 9.16
N GLN A 378 -20.90 -8.99 10.36
CA GLN A 378 -19.84 -8.53 11.23
C GLN A 378 -18.87 -9.67 11.62
N GLU A 379 -19.41 -10.76 12.21
CA GLU A 379 -18.65 -11.92 12.71
C GLU A 379 -18.75 -13.14 11.79
N HIS A 380 -19.68 -13.14 10.84
CA HIS A 380 -20.04 -14.30 10.03
C HIS A 380 -19.61 -14.11 8.59
N GLY A 381 -18.83 -15.05 8.07
CA GLY A 381 -18.59 -15.22 6.64
C GLY A 381 -19.30 -16.49 6.16
N VAL A 382 -20.16 -16.37 5.15
CA VAL A 382 -20.78 -17.53 4.51
C VAL A 382 -19.99 -17.88 3.27
N LEU A 383 -19.36 -19.04 3.29
CA LEU A 383 -18.72 -19.62 2.13
C LEU A 383 -19.78 -20.17 1.18
N THR A 384 -19.64 -19.83 -0.09
CA THR A 384 -20.43 -20.36 -1.21
C THR A 384 -19.51 -21.06 -2.19
N TRP A 385 -19.96 -22.20 -2.71
CA TRP A 385 -19.23 -22.91 -3.74
C TRP A 385 -19.53 -22.32 -5.11
N GLU A 386 -18.50 -21.99 -5.85
CA GLU A 386 -18.61 -21.60 -7.24
C GLU A 386 -18.18 -22.77 -8.15
N GLY A 387 -18.83 -22.91 -9.31
CA GLY A 387 -18.60 -24.00 -10.25
C GLY A 387 -19.54 -25.20 -10.08
N PRO A 388 -19.25 -26.32 -10.78
CA PRO A 388 -20.07 -27.53 -10.75
C PRO A 388 -20.10 -28.19 -9.39
N THR A 389 -21.26 -28.72 -8.98
CA THR A 389 -21.45 -29.33 -7.66
C THR A 389 -20.71 -30.65 -7.49
N GLU A 390 -20.48 -31.39 -8.56
CA GLU A 390 -19.68 -32.61 -8.57
C GLU A 390 -18.18 -32.40 -8.23
N HIS A 391 -17.72 -31.16 -8.28
CA HIS A 391 -16.36 -30.80 -7.93
C HIS A 391 -16.21 -30.18 -6.53
N VAL A 392 -17.29 -30.13 -5.75
CA VAL A 392 -17.31 -29.51 -4.43
C VAL A 392 -16.24 -30.15 -3.54
N ARG A 393 -15.30 -29.32 -3.08
CA ARG A 393 -14.41 -29.71 -1.99
C ARG A 393 -15.20 -29.75 -0.70
N GLN A 394 -15.32 -30.92 -0.12
CA GLN A 394 -15.97 -31.09 1.17
C GLN A 394 -15.17 -30.40 2.26
N LEU A 395 -15.87 -29.76 3.17
CA LEU A 395 -15.32 -29.11 4.36
C LEU A 395 -15.77 -29.86 5.62
N GLU A 396 -15.04 -29.69 6.70
CA GLU A 396 -15.37 -30.25 8.01
C GLU A 396 -15.53 -29.12 9.05
N ILE A 397 -16.40 -29.34 10.06
CA ILE A 397 -16.50 -28.41 11.20
C ILE A 397 -15.18 -28.44 11.96
N GLY A 398 -14.63 -27.27 12.29
CA GLY A 398 -13.32 -27.11 12.90
C GLY A 398 -12.17 -27.08 11.89
N GLU A 399 -12.44 -27.34 10.61
CA GLU A 399 -11.41 -27.21 9.58
C GLU A 399 -10.94 -25.76 9.48
N LYS A 400 -9.62 -25.56 9.49
CA LYS A 400 -9.01 -24.24 9.27
C LYS A 400 -8.75 -24.01 7.79
N LEU A 401 -9.06 -22.79 7.35
CA LEU A 401 -8.90 -22.34 5.98
C LEU A 401 -8.06 -21.07 5.96
N LEU A 402 -7.36 -20.84 4.87
CA LEU A 402 -6.73 -19.57 4.57
C LEU A 402 -7.53 -18.84 3.49
N VAL A 403 -7.81 -17.56 3.71
CA VAL A 403 -8.58 -16.73 2.80
C VAL A 403 -7.74 -15.57 2.32
N TRP A 404 -7.64 -15.36 1.01
CA TRP A 404 -7.12 -14.13 0.42
C TRP A 404 -8.17 -13.03 0.51
N PRO A 405 -7.89 -11.93 1.24
CA PRO A 405 -8.86 -10.84 1.37
C PRO A 405 -8.91 -10.00 0.09
N ASN A 406 -10.05 -9.32 -0.11
CA ASN A 406 -10.18 -8.39 -1.22
C ASN A 406 -9.27 -7.16 -1.07
N HIS A 407 -9.15 -6.62 0.15
CA HIS A 407 -8.37 -5.42 0.41
C HIS A 407 -7.54 -5.57 1.69
N ALA A 408 -6.24 -5.79 1.52
CA ALA A 408 -5.32 -6.04 2.63
C ALA A 408 -5.26 -4.90 3.67
N CYS A 409 -5.43 -3.63 3.25
CA CYS A 409 -5.44 -2.50 4.17
C CYS A 409 -6.57 -2.59 5.20
N ILE A 410 -7.73 -3.06 4.76
CA ILE A 410 -8.93 -3.13 5.61
C ILE A 410 -8.94 -4.43 6.41
N ALA A 411 -8.63 -5.58 5.79
CA ALA A 411 -8.55 -6.87 6.47
C ALA A 411 -7.55 -6.84 7.66
N GLY A 412 -6.44 -6.14 7.52
CA GLY A 412 -5.46 -6.04 8.59
C GLY A 412 -5.81 -5.07 9.73
N VAL A 413 -6.87 -4.26 9.65
CA VAL A 413 -7.12 -3.16 10.62
C VAL A 413 -7.34 -3.66 12.04
N ASN A 414 -8.11 -4.71 12.20
CA ASN A 414 -8.55 -5.20 13.50
C ASN A 414 -7.57 -6.18 14.17
N VAL A 415 -6.58 -6.71 13.43
CA VAL A 415 -5.58 -7.58 14.04
C VAL A 415 -4.50 -6.78 14.75
N GLY A 416 -4.02 -7.29 15.89
CA GLY A 416 -2.97 -6.66 16.70
C GLY A 416 -1.56 -6.96 16.21
N TRP A 417 -1.39 -8.08 15.53
CA TRP A 417 -0.14 -8.61 15.02
C TRP A 417 -0.37 -9.53 13.83
N TYR A 418 0.69 -9.78 13.11
CA TYR A 418 0.74 -10.81 12.08
C TYR A 418 1.60 -11.97 12.56
N LEU A 419 1.17 -13.19 12.29
CA LEU A 419 2.01 -14.36 12.36
C LEU A 419 2.73 -14.50 11.02
N VAL A 420 4.02 -14.75 11.08
CA VAL A 420 4.88 -14.79 9.89
C VAL A 420 5.31 -16.22 9.64
N VAL A 421 5.04 -16.69 8.43
CA VAL A 421 5.58 -17.95 7.89
C VAL A 421 6.57 -17.63 6.77
N ASP A 422 7.35 -18.61 6.33
CA ASP A 422 8.31 -18.42 5.25
C ASP A 422 8.28 -19.60 4.28
N SER A 423 7.67 -19.38 3.13
CA SER A 423 7.53 -20.44 2.11
C SER A 423 8.86 -20.86 1.44
N ASP A 424 9.95 -20.11 1.63
CA ASP A 424 11.27 -20.49 1.13
C ASP A 424 12.00 -21.49 2.05
N THR A 425 11.50 -21.78 3.26
CA THR A 425 12.19 -22.63 4.25
C THR A 425 11.87 -24.12 4.14
N GLY A 426 11.01 -24.54 3.22
CA GLY A 426 10.57 -25.94 3.11
C GLY A 426 9.48 -26.36 4.11
N ASP A 427 9.18 -25.55 5.12
CA ASP A 427 8.03 -25.67 6.02
C ASP A 427 7.24 -24.35 6.04
N PRO A 428 6.30 -24.18 5.10
CA PRO A 428 5.54 -22.93 4.96
C PRO A 428 4.44 -22.75 6.01
N GLU A 429 4.30 -23.66 6.96
CA GLU A 429 3.23 -23.65 7.96
C GLU A 429 3.73 -23.26 9.35
N THR A 430 5.03 -23.34 9.61
CA THR A 430 5.60 -22.98 10.91
C THR A 430 5.77 -21.46 11.05
N VAL A 431 5.34 -20.93 12.19
CA VAL A 431 5.50 -19.51 12.54
C VAL A 431 6.97 -19.22 12.84
N VAL A 432 7.60 -18.42 12.00
CA VAL A 432 9.02 -18.04 12.09
C VAL A 432 9.22 -16.67 12.75
N ASP A 433 8.21 -15.82 12.81
CA ASP A 433 8.25 -14.52 13.49
C ASP A 433 6.83 -14.01 13.82
N VAL A 434 6.75 -12.99 14.68
CA VAL A 434 5.51 -12.28 14.99
C VAL A 434 5.76 -10.78 14.86
N TRP A 435 4.97 -10.11 14.01
CA TRP A 435 5.10 -8.67 13.78
C TRP A 435 3.95 -7.90 14.39
N VAL A 436 4.24 -7.14 15.42
CA VAL A 436 3.24 -6.32 16.12
C VAL A 436 2.93 -5.06 15.33
N ARG A 437 1.66 -4.78 15.15
CA ARG A 437 1.19 -3.58 14.46
C ARG A 437 1.26 -2.35 15.37
N TRP A 438 1.72 -1.25 14.79
CA TRP A 438 1.63 0.07 15.46
C TRP A 438 0.17 0.46 15.68
N ARG A 439 -0.12 1.05 16.82
CA ARG A 439 -1.45 1.51 17.20
C ARG A 439 -1.54 3.03 17.16
N GLY A 440 -2.79 3.51 17.08
CA GLY A 440 -3.11 4.94 17.08
C GLY A 440 -3.00 5.60 15.70
N TRP A 441 -3.22 6.87 15.72
CA TRP A 441 -3.37 7.74 14.54
C TRP A 441 -2.32 8.85 14.53
#